data_c5614531ea473e12ff03cdc0f78a0d0e
#
_entry.id   c5614531ea473e12ff03cdc0f78a0d0e
#
_cell.length_a   1.000
_cell.length_b   1.000
_cell.length_c   1.000
_cell.angle_alpha   90.00
_cell.angle_beta   90.00
_cell.angle_gamma   90.00
#
_symmetry.space_group_name_H-M   'P 1'
#
loop_
_entity.id
_entity.type
_entity.pdbx_description
1 polymer ?
#
loop_
_entity_poly.entity_id
_entity_poly.type
_entity_poly.pdbx_seq_one_letter_code
_entity_poly.pdbx_strand_id
1 'polypeptide(L)'
;MMFSALMAFTLTPALCASLLRHSPGKALLPTSGLLGWFNRFFARTTTNYTSTVGKIVKKTTRYLLVYAAIFVAMGWLFSKLPGSFLPAEDQGYFINVVQLPPGATQERTLDVLSKVEKFYLDQKEVEHVIGVAGFSFVGRGQNVGIVFVTLKPWDERKAEGSSSVALVRKANMALFQIKRAMIFAVNPPPIPELAALGGFDFRLQDRGGVGREKLLEARNMALGMAAQDPVLAGVRPEGQEAGPQLLLDIDRLKAETLGVSIADLNDTLQSTLGVAYINDFTRQGRTLRVQMQAEKDMRSTPRDILRVPVRNFKGDMVPLSELAIARWTAGSPKLDRYNGLAAMKIAGGPAPGRSSGEAVAAMEQIAQKLPPGIGYEWSGTSFEERQSGTQAPLLFAVSLIVVFLCLAALYESWSIPFAVLLVVPLGVFGSVLAVTLRGLPDDVYFKVGLIAIIGLSSRTPS
;
A
#
# COMPACT_ATOMS: atom_id res chain seq x y z
N MET A 1 -30.95 -6.62 -10.64
CA MET A 1 -31.26 -7.13 -12.00
C MET A 1 -32.67 -7.69 -12.13
N MET A 2 -33.12 -8.64 -11.30
CA MET A 2 -34.48 -9.21 -11.41
C MET A 2 -35.59 -8.15 -11.33
N PHE A 3 -35.58 -7.21 -10.38
CA PHE A 3 -36.50 -6.11 -10.28
C PHE A 3 -36.50 -5.18 -11.52
N SER A 4 -35.33 -4.91 -12.08
CA SER A 4 -35.19 -4.08 -13.28
C SER A 4 -35.82 -4.77 -14.50
N ALA A 5 -35.60 -6.09 -14.66
CA ALA A 5 -36.25 -6.88 -15.73
C ALA A 5 -37.76 -6.93 -15.54
N LEU A 6 -38.24 -7.17 -14.33
CA LEU A 6 -39.69 -7.19 -14.02
C LEU A 6 -40.35 -5.83 -14.32
N MET A 7 -39.71 -4.71 -13.95
CA MET A 7 -40.17 -3.37 -14.27
C MET A 7 -40.23 -3.12 -15.80
N ALA A 8 -39.19 -3.55 -16.52
CA ALA A 8 -39.13 -3.38 -17.97
C ALA A 8 -40.21 -4.19 -18.71
N PHE A 9 -40.50 -5.42 -18.26
CA PHE A 9 -41.45 -6.30 -18.90
C PHE A 9 -42.92 -6.07 -18.48
N THR A 10 -43.18 -5.45 -17.32
CA THR A 10 -44.54 -5.24 -16.80
C THR A 10 -44.93 -3.78 -16.82
N LEU A 11 -44.21 -2.90 -16.11
CA LEU A 11 -44.61 -1.51 -15.92
C LEU A 11 -44.49 -0.70 -17.21
N THR A 12 -43.43 -0.84 -17.97
CA THR A 12 -43.18 -0.06 -19.18
C THR A 12 -44.24 -0.35 -20.26
N PRO A 13 -44.57 -1.60 -20.62
CA PRO A 13 -45.67 -1.90 -21.56
C PRO A 13 -47.02 -1.45 -21.05
N ALA A 14 -47.32 -1.63 -19.74
CA ALA A 14 -48.60 -1.19 -19.15
C ALA A 14 -48.76 0.34 -19.21
N LEU A 15 -47.71 1.10 -18.90
CA LEU A 15 -47.71 2.55 -19.03
C LEU A 15 -47.84 3.00 -20.49
N CYS A 16 -47.14 2.36 -21.42
CA CYS A 16 -47.28 2.65 -22.85
C CYS A 16 -48.69 2.39 -23.33
N ALA A 17 -49.31 1.26 -22.95
CA ALA A 17 -50.69 0.95 -23.33
C ALA A 17 -51.71 1.91 -22.73
N SER A 18 -51.48 2.44 -21.51
CA SER A 18 -52.44 3.33 -20.83
C SER A 18 -52.25 4.81 -21.19
N LEU A 19 -51.02 5.26 -21.45
CA LEU A 19 -50.68 6.66 -21.68
C LEU A 19 -50.65 7.03 -23.18
N LEU A 20 -50.25 6.09 -24.07
CA LEU A 20 -50.18 6.34 -25.50
C LEU A 20 -51.53 6.10 -26.17
N ARG A 21 -52.26 7.18 -26.53
CA ARG A 21 -53.47 7.08 -27.32
C ARG A 21 -53.13 6.85 -28.78
N HIS A 22 -53.60 5.74 -29.34
CA HIS A 22 -53.51 5.48 -30.77
C HIS A 22 -54.45 6.42 -31.53
N SER A 23 -53.93 7.32 -32.35
CA SER A 23 -54.69 8.20 -33.24
C SER A 23 -54.38 7.86 -34.69
N PRO A 24 -55.16 7.00 -35.33
CA PRO A 24 -54.90 6.66 -36.73
C PRO A 24 -55.12 7.89 -37.63
N GLY A 25 -54.12 8.28 -38.41
CA GLY A 25 -54.24 9.26 -39.50
C GLY A 25 -53.84 10.71 -39.20
N LYS A 26 -53.41 11.09 -38.02
CA LYS A 26 -52.89 12.45 -37.78
C LYS A 26 -51.37 12.39 -37.52
N ALA A 27 -50.62 13.27 -38.17
CA ALA A 27 -49.20 13.48 -37.84
C ALA A 27 -49.10 13.89 -36.36
N LEU A 28 -48.67 12.94 -35.52
CA LEU A 28 -48.62 13.04 -34.05
C LEU A 28 -47.59 14.02 -33.51
N LEU A 29 -46.79 14.65 -34.39
CA LEU A 29 -45.70 15.50 -33.96
C LEU A 29 -46.08 16.98 -34.06
N PRO A 30 -46.04 17.73 -32.96
CA PRO A 30 -46.25 19.18 -32.98
C PRO A 30 -45.28 19.85 -33.94
N THR A 31 -45.79 20.66 -34.88
CA THR A 31 -44.98 21.38 -35.87
C THR A 31 -44.60 22.79 -35.41
N SER A 32 -45.24 23.30 -34.34
CA SER A 32 -44.99 24.64 -33.80
C SER A 32 -44.54 24.63 -32.33
N GLY A 33 -43.92 25.72 -31.87
CA GLY A 33 -43.39 25.88 -30.51
C GLY A 33 -42.11 25.10 -30.24
N LEU A 34 -41.80 24.93 -28.96
CA LEU A 34 -40.59 24.21 -28.48
C LEU A 34 -40.54 22.76 -28.96
N LEU A 35 -41.66 22.05 -28.92
CA LEU A 35 -41.76 20.67 -29.42
C LEU A 35 -41.59 20.60 -30.93
N GLY A 36 -42.09 21.58 -31.69
CA GLY A 36 -41.86 21.65 -33.12
C GLY A 36 -40.42 21.95 -33.49
N TRP A 37 -39.72 22.77 -32.72
CA TRP A 37 -38.29 22.98 -32.86
C TRP A 37 -37.51 21.68 -32.58
N PHE A 38 -37.80 20.98 -31.49
CA PHE A 38 -37.19 19.71 -31.15
C PHE A 38 -37.38 18.64 -32.24
N ASN A 39 -38.60 18.52 -32.75
CA ASN A 39 -38.91 17.55 -33.81
C ASN A 39 -38.15 17.85 -35.11
N ARG A 40 -38.07 19.14 -35.51
CA ARG A 40 -37.28 19.55 -36.67
C ARG A 40 -35.77 19.29 -36.46
N PHE A 41 -35.23 19.56 -35.26
CA PHE A 41 -33.86 19.26 -34.91
C PHE A 41 -33.60 17.75 -34.99
N PHE A 42 -34.47 16.95 -34.39
CA PHE A 42 -34.37 15.49 -34.40
C PHE A 42 -34.44 14.92 -35.82
N ALA A 43 -35.43 15.35 -36.61
CA ALA A 43 -35.57 14.93 -38.00
C ALA A 43 -34.32 15.29 -38.85
N ARG A 44 -33.77 16.50 -38.67
CA ARG A 44 -32.55 16.92 -39.35
C ARG A 44 -31.33 16.09 -38.91
N THR A 45 -31.22 15.79 -37.63
CA THR A 45 -30.16 14.93 -37.08
C THR A 45 -30.29 13.52 -37.63
N THR A 46 -31.49 12.95 -37.67
CA THR A 46 -31.74 11.62 -38.25
C THR A 46 -31.41 11.57 -39.73
N THR A 47 -31.79 12.58 -40.52
CA THR A 47 -31.46 12.65 -41.96
C THR A 47 -29.94 12.78 -42.19
N ASN A 48 -29.28 13.61 -41.41
CA ASN A 48 -27.80 13.72 -41.44
C ASN A 48 -27.11 12.40 -41.07
N TYR A 49 -27.58 11.75 -40.00
CA TYR A 49 -27.07 10.45 -39.56
C TYR A 49 -27.23 9.38 -40.65
N THR A 50 -28.43 9.18 -41.19
CA THR A 50 -28.68 8.18 -42.25
C THR A 50 -27.87 8.45 -43.50
N SER A 51 -27.77 9.74 -43.90
CA SER A 51 -26.91 10.15 -45.03
C SER A 51 -25.43 9.83 -44.78
N THR A 52 -24.93 10.09 -43.54
CA THR A 52 -23.57 9.82 -43.16
C THR A 52 -23.29 8.33 -43.13
N VAL A 53 -24.17 7.53 -42.52
CA VAL A 53 -24.07 6.07 -42.52
C VAL A 53 -24.06 5.51 -43.96
N GLY A 54 -24.95 6.01 -44.82
CA GLY A 54 -24.96 5.65 -46.24
C GLY A 54 -23.63 5.93 -46.97
N LYS A 55 -22.96 7.06 -46.66
CA LYS A 55 -21.64 7.38 -47.19
C LYS A 55 -20.56 6.44 -46.63
N ILE A 56 -20.63 6.10 -45.36
CA ILE A 56 -19.69 5.17 -44.67
C ILE A 56 -19.78 3.80 -45.34
N VAL A 57 -21.00 3.28 -45.51
CA VAL A 57 -21.23 1.96 -46.13
C VAL A 57 -20.74 1.93 -47.57
N LYS A 58 -20.95 2.98 -48.34
CA LYS A 58 -20.44 3.09 -49.73
C LYS A 58 -18.90 3.17 -49.81
N LYS A 59 -18.23 3.62 -48.76
CA LYS A 59 -16.75 3.82 -48.75
C LYS A 59 -16.11 2.96 -47.63
N THR A 60 -16.59 1.78 -47.43
CA THR A 60 -16.21 0.85 -46.32
C THR A 60 -14.70 0.76 -46.14
N THR A 61 -13.95 0.57 -47.20
CA THR A 61 -12.49 0.42 -47.13
C THR A 61 -11.79 1.62 -46.46
N ARG A 62 -12.23 2.86 -46.81
CA ARG A 62 -11.63 4.08 -46.20
C ARG A 62 -11.92 4.17 -44.69
N TYR A 63 -13.15 3.87 -44.29
CA TYR A 63 -13.54 3.93 -42.90
C TYR A 63 -12.94 2.75 -42.08
N LEU A 64 -12.70 1.61 -42.71
CA LEU A 64 -11.96 0.50 -42.12
C LEU A 64 -10.50 0.89 -41.86
N LEU A 65 -9.87 1.63 -42.74
CA LEU A 65 -8.52 2.16 -42.53
C LEU A 65 -8.48 3.18 -41.38
N VAL A 66 -9.50 4.05 -41.27
CA VAL A 66 -9.62 4.97 -40.12
C VAL A 66 -9.79 4.20 -38.82
N TYR A 67 -10.63 3.17 -38.81
CA TYR A 67 -10.81 2.31 -37.65
C TYR A 67 -9.51 1.58 -37.26
N ALA A 68 -8.78 1.03 -38.24
CA ALA A 68 -7.47 0.43 -38.00
C ALA A 68 -6.45 1.44 -37.44
N ALA A 69 -6.46 2.67 -37.92
CA ALA A 69 -5.61 3.75 -37.40
C ALA A 69 -5.96 4.09 -35.94
N ILE A 70 -7.27 4.12 -35.58
CA ILE A 70 -7.72 4.31 -34.19
C ILE A 70 -7.24 3.14 -33.33
N PHE A 71 -7.34 1.90 -33.82
CA PHE A 71 -6.87 0.73 -33.10
C PHE A 71 -5.36 0.76 -32.82
N VAL A 72 -4.57 1.15 -33.81
CA VAL A 72 -3.12 1.34 -33.65
C VAL A 72 -2.81 2.47 -32.67
N ALA A 73 -3.52 3.60 -32.78
CA ALA A 73 -3.37 4.72 -31.86
C ALA A 73 -3.73 4.34 -30.42
N MET A 74 -4.79 3.54 -30.23
CA MET A 74 -5.18 2.98 -28.93
C MET A 74 -4.05 2.14 -28.33
N GLY A 75 -3.49 1.20 -29.09
CA GLY A 75 -2.38 0.35 -28.64
C GLY A 75 -1.14 1.16 -28.28
N TRP A 76 -0.83 2.17 -29.08
CA TRP A 76 0.28 3.08 -28.82
C TRP A 76 0.06 3.92 -27.54
N LEU A 77 -1.11 4.51 -27.36
CA LEU A 77 -1.44 5.27 -26.16
C LEU A 77 -1.43 4.36 -24.91
N PHE A 78 -2.02 3.16 -25.02
CA PHE A 78 -2.03 2.20 -23.93
C PHE A 78 -0.62 1.80 -23.49
N SER A 79 0.30 1.59 -24.45
CA SER A 79 1.71 1.27 -24.15
C SER A 79 2.48 2.40 -23.47
N LYS A 80 1.97 3.62 -23.50
CA LYS A 80 2.58 4.81 -22.87
C LYS A 80 2.00 5.10 -21.48
N LEU A 81 0.88 4.48 -21.11
CA LEU A 81 0.30 4.68 -19.78
C LEU A 81 1.22 4.05 -18.72
N PRO A 82 1.63 4.83 -17.72
CA PRO A 82 2.40 4.29 -16.60
C PRO A 82 1.52 3.36 -15.76
N GLY A 83 1.98 2.13 -15.54
CA GLY A 83 1.28 1.16 -14.70
C GLY A 83 1.27 1.57 -13.23
N SER A 84 0.17 1.31 -12.54
CA SER A 84 0.03 1.50 -11.11
C SER A 84 -0.90 0.43 -10.52
N PHE A 85 -0.87 0.24 -9.20
CA PHE A 85 -1.77 -0.70 -8.55
C PHE A 85 -3.04 0.01 -8.06
N LEU A 86 -2.95 0.68 -6.93
CA LEU A 86 -4.04 1.45 -6.34
C LEU A 86 -3.60 2.91 -6.18
N PRO A 87 -4.46 3.87 -6.49
CA PRO A 87 -4.15 5.27 -6.26
C PRO A 87 -4.08 5.56 -4.75
N ALA A 88 -3.28 6.57 -4.38
CA ALA A 88 -3.26 7.06 -3.01
C ALA A 88 -4.60 7.75 -2.70
N GLU A 89 -5.30 7.26 -1.68
CA GLU A 89 -6.59 7.79 -1.23
C GLU A 89 -6.45 8.58 0.06
N ASP A 90 -7.29 9.59 0.22
CA ASP A 90 -7.46 10.28 1.50
C ASP A 90 -8.46 9.52 2.35
N GLN A 91 -7.97 8.65 3.24
CA GLN A 91 -8.78 7.83 4.14
C GLN A 91 -9.23 8.57 5.41
N GLY A 92 -8.97 9.88 5.52
CA GLY A 92 -9.29 10.66 6.71
C GLY A 92 -8.33 10.45 7.88
N TYR A 93 -7.26 9.68 7.69
CA TYR A 93 -6.19 9.53 8.68
C TYR A 93 -4.86 9.19 8.01
N PHE A 94 -3.77 9.39 8.73
CA PHE A 94 -2.44 8.93 8.33
C PHE A 94 -1.60 8.55 9.55
N ILE A 95 -0.46 7.96 9.29
CA ILE A 95 0.41 7.39 10.32
C ILE A 95 1.75 8.10 10.26
N ASN A 96 2.29 8.42 11.45
CA ASN A 96 3.64 8.94 11.58
C ASN A 96 4.49 7.96 12.38
N VAL A 97 5.60 7.54 11.82
CA VAL A 97 6.58 6.67 12.47
C VAL A 97 7.70 7.52 13.05
N VAL A 98 8.03 7.25 14.31
CA VAL A 98 9.10 7.92 15.03
C VAL A 98 10.12 6.86 15.47
N GLN A 99 11.33 6.98 15.00
CA GLN A 99 12.43 6.06 15.33
C GLN A 99 13.66 6.84 15.76
N LEU A 100 14.05 6.67 17.02
CA LEU A 100 15.27 7.22 17.56
C LEU A 100 16.44 6.25 17.32
N PRO A 101 17.68 6.71 17.44
CA PRO A 101 18.84 5.83 17.37
C PRO A 101 18.73 4.67 18.38
N PRO A 102 19.28 3.50 18.05
CA PRO A 102 19.33 2.37 18.96
C PRO A 102 19.93 2.74 20.32
N GLY A 103 19.34 2.26 21.41
CA GLY A 103 19.77 2.59 22.78
C GLY A 103 19.17 3.91 23.34
N ALA A 104 18.35 4.61 22.56
CA ALA A 104 17.60 5.76 23.12
C ALA A 104 16.57 5.29 24.16
N THR A 105 16.46 6.02 25.26
CA THR A 105 15.51 5.75 26.33
C THR A 105 14.07 6.11 25.95
N GLN A 106 13.12 5.53 26.64
CA GLN A 106 11.70 5.85 26.44
C GLN A 106 11.39 7.33 26.72
N GLU A 107 12.04 7.95 27.69
CA GLU A 107 11.86 9.38 28.00
C GLU A 107 12.24 10.26 26.79
N ARG A 108 13.34 9.94 26.10
CA ARG A 108 13.77 10.66 24.89
C ARG A 108 12.77 10.45 23.76
N THR A 109 12.19 9.26 23.66
CA THR A 109 11.16 8.94 22.65
C THR A 109 9.88 9.72 22.94
N LEU A 110 9.47 9.81 24.22
CA LEU A 110 8.31 10.62 24.64
C LEU A 110 8.52 12.11 24.37
N ASP A 111 9.72 12.68 24.61
CA ASP A 111 10.02 14.07 24.26
C ASP A 111 9.84 14.36 22.77
N VAL A 112 10.27 13.42 21.91
CA VAL A 112 10.07 13.56 20.46
C VAL A 112 8.60 13.39 20.08
N LEU A 113 7.91 12.38 20.64
CA LEU A 113 6.48 12.18 20.40
C LEU A 113 5.65 13.41 20.77
N SER A 114 5.89 14.01 21.93
CA SER A 114 5.19 15.23 22.35
C SER A 114 5.38 16.40 21.38
N LYS A 115 6.56 16.53 20.77
CA LYS A 115 6.82 17.55 19.73
C LYS A 115 6.05 17.25 18.45
N VAL A 116 5.97 15.98 18.05
CA VAL A 116 5.21 15.53 16.88
C VAL A 116 3.70 15.72 17.11
N GLU A 117 3.20 15.34 18.28
CA GLU A 117 1.80 15.56 18.67
C GLU A 117 1.42 17.03 18.64
N LYS A 118 2.25 17.89 19.26
CA LYS A 118 2.03 19.35 19.25
C LYS A 118 1.98 19.89 17.82
N PHE A 119 2.91 19.49 16.95
CA PHE A 119 2.91 19.90 15.56
C PHE A 119 1.59 19.56 14.86
N TYR A 120 1.03 18.38 15.10
CA TYR A 120 -0.23 17.97 14.48
C TYR A 120 -1.45 18.66 15.11
N LEU A 121 -1.49 18.82 16.43
CA LEU A 121 -2.60 19.53 17.10
C LEU A 121 -2.68 21.01 16.69
N ASP A 122 -1.58 21.62 16.25
CA ASP A 122 -1.56 22.98 15.73
C ASP A 122 -2.12 23.08 14.28
N GLN A 123 -2.41 21.94 13.60
CA GLN A 123 -3.01 21.94 12.25
C GLN A 123 -4.53 21.99 12.35
N LYS A 124 -5.16 22.87 11.57
CA LYS A 124 -6.63 23.07 11.55
C LYS A 124 -7.41 21.85 11.04
N GLU A 125 -6.77 21.05 10.20
CA GLU A 125 -7.32 19.88 9.54
C GLU A 125 -7.32 18.63 10.42
N VAL A 126 -6.56 18.65 11.52
CA VAL A 126 -6.43 17.52 12.44
C VAL A 126 -7.55 17.56 13.48
N GLU A 127 -8.14 16.42 13.74
CA GLU A 127 -9.18 16.23 14.75
C GLU A 127 -8.61 15.58 16.01
N HIS A 128 -7.92 14.44 15.85
CA HIS A 128 -7.34 13.70 16.96
C HIS A 128 -5.92 13.22 16.65
N VAL A 129 -5.11 13.12 17.70
CA VAL A 129 -3.75 12.58 17.64
C VAL A 129 -3.58 11.58 18.75
N ILE A 130 -3.09 10.37 18.41
CA ILE A 130 -2.80 9.29 19.35
C ILE A 130 -1.34 8.87 19.17
N GLY A 131 -0.50 9.18 20.17
CA GLY A 131 0.89 8.73 20.21
C GLY A 131 1.04 7.46 21.04
N VAL A 132 1.77 6.50 20.52
CA VAL A 132 2.11 5.23 21.19
C VAL A 132 3.61 5.08 21.25
N ALA A 133 4.17 5.06 22.46
CA ALA A 133 5.60 4.81 22.69
C ALA A 133 5.87 3.31 22.86
N GLY A 134 7.03 2.86 22.41
CA GLY A 134 7.49 1.47 22.55
C GLY A 134 7.03 0.53 21.46
N PHE A 135 6.18 0.99 20.55
CA PHE A 135 5.65 0.22 19.43
C PHE A 135 5.66 1.04 18.14
N SER A 136 5.99 0.37 17.05
CA SER A 136 5.84 0.87 15.69
C SER A 136 5.71 -0.32 14.73
N PHE A 137 5.21 -0.12 13.52
CA PHE A 137 5.22 -1.15 12.47
C PHE A 137 6.63 -1.56 12.04
N VAL A 138 7.64 -0.72 12.33
CA VAL A 138 9.05 -1.02 12.07
C VAL A 138 9.64 -1.98 13.13
N GLY A 139 9.09 -1.99 14.33
CA GLY A 139 9.53 -2.86 15.42
C GLY A 139 9.02 -2.42 16.80
N ARG A 140 9.50 -3.10 17.84
CA ARG A 140 9.23 -2.78 19.24
C ARG A 140 10.51 -2.37 19.94
N GLY A 141 10.44 -1.47 20.90
CA GLY A 141 11.58 -1.03 21.69
C GLY A 141 11.38 0.36 22.26
N GLN A 142 12.17 0.74 23.24
CA GLN A 142 12.08 2.05 23.91
C GLN A 142 12.35 3.23 22.95
N ASN A 143 13.07 2.98 21.86
CA ASN A 143 13.51 3.97 20.88
C ASN A 143 12.55 4.13 19.70
N VAL A 144 11.36 3.51 19.74
CA VAL A 144 10.37 3.60 18.66
C VAL A 144 9.04 4.12 19.18
N GLY A 145 8.31 4.80 18.30
CA GLY A 145 6.96 5.26 18.54
C GLY A 145 6.18 5.38 17.24
N ILE A 146 4.88 5.45 17.37
CA ILE A 146 3.96 5.66 16.26
C ILE A 146 2.91 6.69 16.67
N VAL A 147 2.51 7.53 15.73
CA VAL A 147 1.45 8.52 15.93
C VAL A 147 0.39 8.31 14.88
N PHE A 148 -0.84 8.07 15.32
CA PHE A 148 -2.02 8.05 14.47
C PHE A 148 -2.63 9.44 14.46
N VAL A 149 -2.83 10.00 13.28
CA VAL A 149 -3.38 11.34 13.10
C VAL A 149 -4.70 11.21 12.35
N THR A 150 -5.81 11.48 13.04
CA THR A 150 -7.14 11.50 12.45
C THR A 150 -7.47 12.91 12.01
N LEU A 151 -8.00 13.02 10.81
CA LEU A 151 -8.36 14.28 10.18
C LEU A 151 -9.86 14.53 10.33
N LYS A 152 -10.25 15.80 10.30
CA LYS A 152 -11.65 16.21 10.25
C LYS A 152 -12.35 15.61 9.02
N PRO A 153 -13.68 15.52 9.02
CA PRO A 153 -14.45 15.07 7.87
C PRO A 153 -14.12 15.83 6.58
N TRP A 154 -14.22 15.17 5.42
CA TRP A 154 -13.87 15.77 4.12
C TRP A 154 -14.64 17.04 3.82
N ASP A 155 -15.90 17.16 4.32
CA ASP A 155 -16.73 18.35 4.14
C ASP A 155 -16.15 19.60 4.82
N GLU A 156 -15.36 19.43 5.86
CA GLU A 156 -14.66 20.51 6.58
C GLU A 156 -13.26 20.79 6.03
N ARG A 157 -12.74 19.95 5.12
CA ARG A 157 -11.39 20.01 4.56
C ARG A 157 -11.38 20.24 3.04
N LYS A 158 -12.17 21.21 2.54
CA LYS A 158 -12.28 21.48 1.09
C LYS A 158 -11.17 22.38 0.53
N ALA A 159 -10.35 22.99 1.38
CA ALA A 159 -9.28 23.87 0.93
C ALA A 159 -8.19 23.09 0.16
N GLU A 160 -7.62 23.74 -0.84
CA GLU A 160 -6.46 23.20 -1.55
C GLU A 160 -5.30 22.99 -0.56
N GLY A 161 -4.75 21.80 -0.52
CA GLY A 161 -3.69 21.43 0.43
C GLY A 161 -4.16 20.84 1.77
N SER A 162 -5.48 20.67 2.01
CA SER A 162 -6.03 20.06 3.23
C SER A 162 -6.21 18.54 3.15
N SER A 163 -5.81 17.91 2.04
CA SER A 163 -5.85 16.46 1.91
C SER A 163 -4.79 15.76 2.77
N SER A 164 -5.03 14.49 3.12
CA SER A 164 -4.05 13.67 3.84
C SER A 164 -2.70 13.62 3.14
N VAL A 165 -2.67 13.54 1.82
CA VAL A 165 -1.45 13.53 0.99
C VAL A 165 -0.66 14.84 1.15
N ALA A 166 -1.35 15.98 1.13
CA ALA A 166 -0.71 17.29 1.30
C ALA A 166 -0.17 17.47 2.73
N LEU A 167 -0.93 17.03 3.74
CA LEU A 167 -0.52 17.09 5.14
C LEU A 167 0.67 16.18 5.44
N VAL A 168 0.70 14.97 4.88
CA VAL A 168 1.85 14.07 4.96
C VAL A 168 3.10 14.70 4.37
N ARG A 169 2.99 15.37 3.22
CA ARG A 169 4.11 16.10 2.61
C ARG A 169 4.60 17.24 3.50
N LYS A 170 3.67 18.06 4.03
CA LYS A 170 3.95 19.15 4.95
C LYS A 170 4.64 18.64 6.22
N ALA A 171 4.13 17.56 6.80
CA ALA A 171 4.68 16.93 7.99
C ALA A 171 6.10 16.43 7.76
N ASN A 172 6.35 15.71 6.67
CA ASN A 172 7.69 15.20 6.33
C ASN A 172 8.71 16.34 6.19
N MET A 173 8.34 17.46 5.60
CA MET A 173 9.22 18.62 5.50
C MET A 173 9.47 19.28 6.85
N ALA A 174 8.44 19.50 7.66
CA ALA A 174 8.55 20.18 8.95
C ALA A 174 9.27 19.31 9.99
N LEU A 175 8.89 18.04 10.11
CA LEU A 175 9.44 17.14 11.13
C LEU A 175 10.86 16.66 10.82
N PHE A 176 11.33 16.81 9.58
CA PHE A 176 12.73 16.58 9.21
C PHE A 176 13.72 17.48 9.97
N GLN A 177 13.25 18.59 10.52
CA GLN A 177 14.06 19.47 11.37
C GLN A 177 14.43 18.84 12.73
N ILE A 178 13.70 17.81 13.17
CA ILE A 178 13.98 17.10 14.42
C ILE A 178 15.11 16.09 14.16
N LYS A 179 16.36 16.52 14.27
CA LYS A 179 17.57 15.71 13.96
C LYS A 179 17.82 14.53 14.91
N ARG A 180 17.10 14.47 16.05
CA ARG A 180 17.29 13.42 17.08
C ARG A 180 16.61 12.10 16.75
N ALA A 181 15.71 12.09 15.77
CA ALA A 181 14.94 10.92 15.37
C ALA A 181 14.73 10.89 13.86
N MET A 182 14.59 9.73 13.30
CA MET A 182 14.02 9.54 11.98
C MET A 182 12.50 9.56 12.11
N ILE A 183 11.88 10.57 11.51
CA ILE A 183 10.45 10.80 11.58
C ILE A 183 9.93 10.87 10.17
N PHE A 184 8.91 10.06 9.87
CA PHE A 184 8.26 10.11 8.57
C PHE A 184 6.76 9.81 8.69
N ALA A 185 5.97 10.62 8.01
CA ALA A 185 4.54 10.43 7.85
C ALA A 185 4.26 9.68 6.56
N VAL A 186 3.30 8.76 6.60
CA VAL A 186 2.84 7.99 5.44
C VAL A 186 1.32 7.84 5.49
N ASN A 187 0.68 7.89 4.32
CA ASN A 187 -0.70 7.44 4.22
C ASN A 187 -0.74 5.91 4.33
N PRO A 188 -1.74 5.35 5.00
CA PRO A 188 -1.97 3.91 4.97
C PRO A 188 -2.29 3.47 3.54
N PRO A 189 -1.96 2.23 3.16
CA PRO A 189 -2.38 1.70 1.88
C PRO A 189 -3.91 1.58 1.84
N PRO A 190 -4.53 1.65 0.64
CA PRO A 190 -5.98 1.50 0.50
C PRO A 190 -6.52 0.17 1.04
N ILE A 191 -5.68 -0.87 1.05
CA ILE A 191 -5.98 -2.20 1.60
C ILE A 191 -4.98 -2.48 2.73
N PRO A 192 -5.37 -2.29 4.01
CA PRO A 192 -4.46 -2.42 5.17
C PRO A 192 -3.86 -3.82 5.34
N GLU A 193 -4.54 -4.87 4.85
CA GLU A 193 -4.08 -6.25 4.93
C GLU A 193 -2.86 -6.53 4.05
N LEU A 194 -2.64 -5.73 3.01
CA LEU A 194 -1.51 -5.92 2.09
C LEU A 194 -0.22 -5.28 2.60
N ALA A 195 -0.31 -4.21 3.36
CA ALA A 195 0.86 -3.55 3.93
C ALA A 195 0.48 -2.71 5.16
N ALA A 196 1.38 -2.61 6.13
CA ALA A 196 1.20 -1.75 7.30
C ALA A 196 1.47 -0.27 6.99
N LEU A 197 2.34 0.01 6.04
CA LEU A 197 2.73 1.35 5.60
C LEU A 197 2.62 1.44 4.08
N GLY A 198 2.22 2.60 3.56
CA GLY A 198 2.13 2.82 2.12
C GLY A 198 3.51 2.86 1.44
N GLY A 199 3.52 2.57 0.15
CA GLY A 199 4.70 2.49 -0.69
C GLY A 199 5.02 1.07 -1.15
N PHE A 200 6.21 0.88 -1.72
CA PHE A 200 6.64 -0.44 -2.14
C PHE A 200 7.36 -1.21 -1.01
N ASP A 201 7.25 -2.54 -1.06
CA ASP A 201 7.86 -3.49 -0.14
C ASP A 201 8.88 -4.37 -0.86
N PHE A 202 10.15 -3.99 -0.80
CA PHE A 202 11.27 -4.70 -1.43
C PHE A 202 12.04 -5.52 -0.39
N ARG A 203 12.10 -6.83 -0.59
CA ARG A 203 12.80 -7.79 0.28
C ARG A 203 14.12 -8.20 -0.35
N LEU A 204 15.20 -7.63 0.13
CA LEU A 204 16.56 -8.05 -0.25
C LEU A 204 16.90 -9.35 0.50
N GLN A 205 17.34 -10.38 -0.22
CA GLN A 205 17.54 -11.73 0.32
C GLN A 205 18.96 -12.22 0.10
N ASP A 206 19.49 -12.92 1.08
CA ASP A 206 20.72 -13.72 0.94
C ASP A 206 20.37 -15.09 0.34
N ARG A 207 20.48 -15.22 -0.99
CA ARG A 207 20.25 -16.47 -1.72
C ARG A 207 21.50 -17.32 -1.88
N GLY A 208 22.67 -16.72 -1.76
CA GLY A 208 23.95 -17.39 -1.92
C GLY A 208 24.63 -17.82 -0.64
N GLY A 209 24.01 -17.55 0.54
CA GLY A 209 24.64 -17.83 1.84
C GLY A 209 25.85 -16.93 2.11
N VAL A 210 25.86 -15.71 1.54
CA VAL A 210 26.99 -14.79 1.64
C VAL A 210 27.17 -14.17 3.03
N GLY A 211 26.13 -14.28 3.87
CA GLY A 211 26.15 -13.81 5.25
C GLY A 211 25.58 -12.39 5.44
N ARG A 212 25.32 -12.08 6.71
CA ARG A 212 24.61 -10.85 7.10
C ARG A 212 25.39 -9.58 6.74
N GLU A 213 26.71 -9.57 6.87
CA GLU A 213 27.51 -8.38 6.59
C GLU A 213 27.41 -7.98 5.13
N LYS A 214 27.55 -8.94 4.21
CA LYS A 214 27.40 -8.69 2.77
C LYS A 214 25.98 -8.33 2.38
N LEU A 215 24.98 -8.91 3.06
CA LEU A 215 23.57 -8.50 2.87
C LEU A 215 23.36 -7.04 3.31
N LEU A 216 23.97 -6.61 4.41
CA LEU A 216 23.94 -5.23 4.89
C LEU A 216 24.63 -4.26 3.94
N GLU A 217 25.81 -4.64 3.42
CA GLU A 217 26.52 -3.86 2.39
C GLU A 217 25.68 -3.70 1.13
N ALA A 218 25.08 -4.79 0.63
CA ALA A 218 24.21 -4.77 -0.53
C ALA A 218 22.97 -3.89 -0.29
N ARG A 219 22.37 -3.92 0.90
CA ARG A 219 21.28 -3.01 1.29
C ARG A 219 21.74 -1.55 1.22
N ASN A 220 22.89 -1.23 1.79
CA ASN A 220 23.39 0.14 1.80
C ASN A 220 23.73 0.62 0.37
N MET A 221 24.27 -0.27 -0.47
CA MET A 221 24.50 0.00 -1.89
C MET A 221 23.16 0.28 -2.62
N ALA A 222 22.15 -0.55 -2.40
CA ALA A 222 20.81 -0.33 -2.98
C ALA A 222 20.21 1.00 -2.55
N LEU A 223 20.30 1.35 -1.25
CA LEU A 223 19.83 2.64 -0.73
C LEU A 223 20.59 3.83 -1.33
N GLY A 224 21.92 3.70 -1.50
CA GLY A 224 22.76 4.74 -2.12
C GLY A 224 22.38 4.98 -3.59
N MET A 225 22.13 3.92 -4.37
CA MET A 225 21.66 4.04 -5.76
C MET A 225 20.24 4.60 -5.81
N ALA A 226 19.34 4.15 -4.95
CA ALA A 226 17.97 4.62 -4.90
C ALA A 226 17.85 6.11 -4.53
N ALA A 227 18.74 6.61 -3.68
CA ALA A 227 18.78 8.03 -3.32
C ALA A 227 19.16 8.96 -4.50
N GLN A 228 19.81 8.42 -5.53
CA GLN A 228 20.22 9.15 -6.73
C GLN A 228 19.22 8.99 -7.89
N ASP A 229 18.25 8.11 -7.77
CA ASP A 229 17.29 7.83 -8.83
C ASP A 229 16.11 8.82 -8.76
N PRO A 230 15.84 9.59 -9.84
CA PRO A 230 14.79 10.61 -9.87
C PRO A 230 13.37 10.03 -9.88
N VAL A 231 13.23 8.73 -10.08
CA VAL A 231 11.93 8.04 -10.06
C VAL A 231 11.51 7.65 -8.65
N LEU A 232 12.49 7.51 -7.74
CA LEU A 232 12.29 7.02 -6.39
C LEU A 232 12.23 8.15 -5.36
N ALA A 233 11.39 8.00 -4.34
CA ALA A 233 11.31 8.92 -3.21
C ALA A 233 11.14 8.20 -1.88
N GLY A 234 11.74 8.75 -0.82
CA GLY A 234 11.59 8.25 0.54
C GLY A 234 12.08 6.82 0.75
N VAL A 235 13.03 6.36 -0.08
CA VAL A 235 13.60 5.01 0.04
C VAL A 235 14.42 4.90 1.31
N ARG A 236 14.07 3.94 2.15
CA ARG A 236 14.65 3.77 3.48
C ARG A 236 14.70 2.28 3.87
N PRO A 237 15.63 1.90 4.76
CA PRO A 237 15.56 0.59 5.38
C PRO A 237 14.31 0.54 6.28
N GLU A 238 13.61 -0.59 6.28
CA GLU A 238 12.51 -0.83 7.20
C GLU A 238 12.92 -1.95 8.16
N GLY A 239 13.12 -1.58 9.42
CA GLY A 239 13.62 -2.44 10.47
C GLY A 239 14.38 -1.63 11.51
N GLN A 240 14.91 -2.33 12.50
CA GLN A 240 15.74 -1.71 13.52
C GLN A 240 17.21 -1.94 13.19
N GLU A 241 18.00 -0.87 13.18
CA GLU A 241 19.45 -0.94 12.99
C GLU A 241 20.14 -1.62 14.17
N ALA A 242 21.35 -2.12 13.93
CA ALA A 242 22.20 -2.64 14.99
C ALA A 242 22.48 -1.55 16.03
N GLY A 243 22.31 -1.91 17.28
CA GLY A 243 22.53 -1.01 18.40
C GLY A 243 23.56 -1.55 19.40
N PRO A 244 24.02 -0.72 20.34
CA PRO A 244 24.91 -1.15 21.39
C PRO A 244 24.21 -2.20 22.27
N GLN A 245 24.89 -3.31 22.49
CA GLN A 245 24.43 -4.40 23.36
C GLN A 245 25.55 -4.74 24.34
N LEU A 246 25.17 -5.07 25.57
CA LEU A 246 26.08 -5.60 26.56
C LEU A 246 26.06 -7.13 26.48
N LEU A 247 27.13 -7.72 26.00
CA LEU A 247 27.31 -9.17 26.00
C LEU A 247 27.90 -9.61 27.35
N LEU A 248 27.21 -10.50 28.02
CA LEU A 248 27.69 -11.20 29.19
C LEU A 248 28.26 -12.55 28.74
N ASP A 249 29.57 -12.66 28.76
CA ASP A 249 30.29 -13.88 28.40
C ASP A 249 30.42 -14.72 29.65
N ILE A 250 29.60 -15.78 29.78
CA ILE A 250 29.49 -16.58 30.99
C ILE A 250 30.45 -17.76 30.92
N ASP A 251 31.33 -17.85 31.91
CA ASP A 251 32.20 -19.01 32.13
C ASP A 251 31.41 -20.13 32.80
N ARG A 252 30.90 -21.05 31.99
CA ARG A 252 30.05 -22.16 32.44
C ARG A 252 30.83 -23.14 33.33
N LEU A 253 32.13 -23.37 33.06
CA LEU A 253 32.94 -24.27 33.85
C LEU A 253 33.18 -23.69 35.25
N LYS A 254 33.49 -22.39 35.32
CA LYS A 254 33.63 -21.69 36.60
C LYS A 254 32.32 -21.64 37.39
N ALA A 255 31.17 -21.43 36.71
CA ALA A 255 29.87 -21.48 37.36
C ALA A 255 29.58 -22.85 38.01
N GLU A 256 29.86 -23.93 37.29
CA GLU A 256 29.71 -25.29 37.79
C GLU A 256 30.65 -25.57 38.98
N THR A 257 31.90 -25.14 38.87
CA THR A 257 32.88 -25.29 39.95
C THR A 257 32.45 -24.55 41.23
N LEU A 258 31.87 -23.38 41.10
CA LEU A 258 31.34 -22.59 42.22
C LEU A 258 29.96 -23.05 42.69
N GLY A 259 29.40 -24.08 42.04
CA GLY A 259 28.10 -24.67 42.40
C GLY A 259 26.91 -23.84 42.00
N VAL A 260 27.06 -23.01 40.98
CA VAL A 260 25.96 -22.20 40.43
C VAL A 260 25.37 -22.89 39.20
N SER A 261 24.13 -23.23 39.24
CA SER A 261 23.43 -23.79 38.07
C SER A 261 23.21 -22.71 36.97
N ILE A 262 23.33 -23.08 35.71
CA ILE A 262 23.06 -22.18 34.61
C ILE A 262 21.59 -21.75 34.59
N ALA A 263 20.68 -22.60 35.10
CA ALA A 263 19.26 -22.28 35.23
C ALA A 263 19.04 -21.13 36.22
N ASP A 264 19.59 -21.25 37.43
CA ASP A 264 19.48 -20.25 38.49
C ASP A 264 20.13 -18.92 38.07
N LEU A 265 21.25 -19.00 37.34
CA LEU A 265 21.90 -17.84 36.77
C LEU A 265 21.05 -17.13 35.73
N ASN A 266 20.41 -17.87 34.81
CA ASN A 266 19.52 -17.30 33.81
C ASN A 266 18.25 -16.70 34.45
N ASP A 267 17.67 -17.39 35.44
CA ASP A 267 16.48 -16.90 36.15
C ASP A 267 16.79 -15.63 36.96
N THR A 268 18.00 -15.56 37.57
CA THR A 268 18.48 -14.36 38.23
C THR A 268 18.68 -13.20 37.28
N LEU A 269 19.28 -13.44 36.11
CA LEU A 269 19.46 -12.43 35.09
C LEU A 269 18.13 -11.96 34.52
N GLN A 270 17.20 -12.87 34.28
CA GLN A 270 15.88 -12.54 33.77
C GLN A 270 15.07 -11.71 34.78
N SER A 271 15.05 -12.10 36.05
CA SER A 271 14.32 -11.37 37.09
C SER A 271 14.95 -10.01 37.42
N THR A 272 16.27 -9.87 37.24
CA THR A 272 17.01 -8.66 37.55
C THR A 272 17.00 -7.68 36.40
N LEU A 273 17.44 -8.11 35.20
CA LEU A 273 17.64 -7.26 34.01
C LEU A 273 16.42 -7.22 33.10
N GLY A 274 15.77 -8.36 32.92
CA GLY A 274 14.51 -8.49 32.18
C GLY A 274 13.31 -8.15 33.04
N VAL A 275 12.18 -8.71 32.68
CA VAL A 275 10.95 -8.64 33.45
C VAL A 275 10.47 -10.07 33.72
N ALA A 276 10.46 -10.48 34.98
CA ALA A 276 9.85 -11.74 35.39
C ALA A 276 8.34 -11.55 35.59
N TYR A 277 7.57 -12.22 34.76
CA TYR A 277 6.11 -12.30 34.94
C TYR A 277 5.82 -13.26 36.11
N ILE A 278 5.07 -12.79 37.12
CA ILE A 278 4.72 -13.58 38.31
C ILE A 278 3.31 -14.12 38.20
N ASN A 279 2.32 -13.23 38.01
CA ASN A 279 0.92 -13.58 37.96
C ASN A 279 0.06 -12.43 37.40
N ASP A 280 -1.22 -12.69 37.21
CA ASP A 280 -2.23 -11.69 36.92
C ASP A 280 -3.19 -11.50 38.12
N PHE A 281 -3.75 -10.29 38.26
CA PHE A 281 -4.84 -10.02 39.16
C PHE A 281 -5.88 -9.11 38.50
N THR A 282 -7.14 -9.26 38.91
CA THR A 282 -8.24 -8.47 38.39
C THR A 282 -8.55 -7.31 39.33
N ARG A 283 -8.57 -6.10 38.80
CA ARG A 283 -8.96 -4.88 39.51
C ARG A 283 -9.87 -4.03 38.62
N GLN A 284 -11.05 -3.69 39.13
CA GLN A 284 -12.03 -2.86 38.40
C GLN A 284 -12.38 -3.39 37.00
N GLY A 285 -12.55 -4.71 36.87
CA GLY A 285 -12.85 -5.38 35.60
C GLY A 285 -11.70 -5.46 34.59
N ARG A 286 -10.48 -5.07 35.00
CA ARG A 286 -9.26 -5.15 34.14
C ARG A 286 -8.31 -6.17 34.73
N THR A 287 -7.77 -7.04 33.90
CA THR A 287 -6.67 -7.94 34.23
C THR A 287 -5.36 -7.20 34.18
N LEU A 288 -4.67 -7.12 35.31
CA LEU A 288 -3.38 -6.45 35.50
C LEU A 288 -2.31 -7.50 35.77
N ARG A 289 -1.10 -7.27 35.23
CA ARG A 289 0.03 -8.18 35.38
C ARG A 289 0.88 -7.78 36.59
N VAL A 290 1.26 -8.76 37.38
CA VAL A 290 2.30 -8.63 38.39
C VAL A 290 3.65 -8.96 37.76
N GLN A 291 4.54 -8.01 37.75
CA GLN A 291 5.87 -8.15 37.17
C GLN A 291 6.93 -7.75 38.20
N MET A 292 8.07 -8.47 38.15
CA MET A 292 9.22 -8.21 39.00
C MET A 292 10.44 -7.86 38.16
N GLN A 293 11.16 -6.86 38.62
CA GLN A 293 12.43 -6.41 38.00
C GLN A 293 13.27 -5.71 39.06
N ALA A 294 14.60 -5.75 38.95
CA ALA A 294 15.45 -4.99 39.84
C ALA A 294 15.26 -3.46 39.62
N GLU A 295 15.48 -2.68 40.67
CA GLU A 295 15.44 -1.24 40.59
C GLU A 295 16.50 -0.69 39.61
N LYS A 296 16.24 0.52 39.09
CA LYS A 296 17.08 1.16 38.08
C LYS A 296 18.54 1.23 38.48
N ASP A 297 18.82 1.57 39.73
CA ASP A 297 20.19 1.79 40.24
C ASP A 297 21.02 0.50 40.32
N MET A 298 20.33 -0.65 40.36
CA MET A 298 20.99 -1.97 40.37
C MET A 298 21.30 -2.55 38.97
N ARG A 299 20.86 -1.89 37.90
CA ARG A 299 20.99 -2.39 36.50
C ARG A 299 21.35 -1.32 35.48
N SER A 300 21.80 -0.12 35.93
CA SER A 300 22.07 1.00 35.03
C SER A 300 23.46 0.96 34.38
N THR A 301 24.43 0.33 35.00
CA THR A 301 25.79 0.22 34.48
C THR A 301 26.25 -1.23 34.41
N PRO A 302 27.27 -1.55 33.55
CA PRO A 302 27.84 -2.89 33.52
C PRO A 302 28.39 -3.33 34.89
N ARG A 303 28.89 -2.38 35.69
CA ARG A 303 29.40 -2.63 37.02
C ARG A 303 28.31 -3.07 37.99
N ASP A 304 27.14 -2.45 37.90
CA ASP A 304 26.00 -2.80 38.76
C ASP A 304 25.49 -4.20 38.42
N ILE A 305 25.41 -4.53 37.11
CA ILE A 305 25.03 -5.85 36.63
C ILE A 305 25.99 -6.93 37.14
N LEU A 306 27.31 -6.70 37.08
CA LEU A 306 28.32 -7.65 37.55
C LEU A 306 28.30 -7.85 39.07
N ARG A 307 27.65 -7.00 39.84
CA ARG A 307 27.46 -7.14 41.28
C ARG A 307 26.22 -7.97 41.66
N VAL A 308 25.38 -8.30 40.72
CA VAL A 308 24.17 -9.11 40.99
C VAL A 308 24.58 -10.45 41.55
N PRO A 309 24.07 -10.83 42.78
CA PRO A 309 24.45 -12.11 43.40
C PRO A 309 23.55 -13.23 42.83
N VAL A 310 24.18 -14.36 42.54
CA VAL A 310 23.52 -15.59 42.12
C VAL A 310 23.71 -16.64 43.24
N ARG A 311 22.64 -17.35 43.62
CA ARG A 311 22.69 -18.36 44.68
C ARG A 311 23.33 -19.67 44.17
N ASN A 312 24.26 -20.21 44.88
CA ASN A 312 24.81 -21.54 44.60
C ASN A 312 24.00 -22.66 45.33
N PHE A 313 24.30 -23.92 45.04
CA PHE A 313 23.61 -25.07 45.66
C PHE A 313 23.81 -25.20 47.18
N LYS A 314 24.85 -24.54 47.74
CA LYS A 314 25.09 -24.48 49.21
C LYS A 314 24.29 -23.35 49.88
N GLY A 315 23.67 -22.47 49.11
CA GLY A 315 22.97 -21.30 49.61
C GLY A 315 23.79 -20.02 49.67
N ASP A 316 25.11 -20.07 49.30
CA ASP A 316 25.96 -18.90 49.30
C ASP A 316 25.67 -18.03 48.07
N MET A 317 25.94 -16.72 48.19
CA MET A 317 25.74 -15.74 47.14
C MET A 317 27.04 -15.45 46.37
N VAL A 318 27.11 -15.85 45.12
CA VAL A 318 28.25 -15.65 44.25
C VAL A 318 27.96 -14.43 43.31
N PRO A 319 28.76 -13.37 43.35
CA PRO A 319 28.54 -12.22 42.47
C PRO A 319 28.78 -12.60 40.99
N LEU A 320 28.00 -12.01 40.09
CA LEU A 320 28.08 -12.30 38.64
C LEU A 320 29.49 -11.98 38.07
N SER A 321 30.25 -11.06 38.68
CA SER A 321 31.64 -10.76 38.29
C SER A 321 32.56 -11.96 38.36
N GLU A 322 32.27 -12.96 39.20
CA GLU A 322 33.02 -14.21 39.25
C GLU A 322 32.67 -15.17 38.13
N LEU A 323 31.48 -15.02 37.53
CA LEU A 323 30.89 -15.96 36.59
C LEU A 323 30.91 -15.44 35.14
N ALA A 324 31.02 -14.12 34.93
CA ALA A 324 30.88 -13.53 33.62
C ALA A 324 31.75 -12.30 33.42
N ILE A 325 32.11 -12.08 32.15
CA ILE A 325 32.78 -10.87 31.69
C ILE A 325 31.79 -10.08 30.85
N ALA A 326 31.60 -8.78 31.16
CA ALA A 326 30.76 -7.89 30.40
C ALA A 326 31.57 -7.12 29.35
N ARG A 327 31.13 -7.17 28.10
CA ARG A 327 31.74 -6.41 26.99
C ARG A 327 30.71 -5.77 26.09
N TRP A 328 30.97 -4.57 25.61
CA TRP A 328 30.13 -3.92 24.63
C TRP A 328 30.30 -4.55 23.25
N THR A 329 29.18 -4.79 22.60
CA THR A 329 29.10 -5.25 21.22
C THR A 329 27.99 -4.47 20.49
N ALA A 330 27.89 -4.66 19.18
CA ALA A 330 26.77 -4.17 18.38
C ALA A 330 25.99 -5.38 17.88
N GLY A 331 24.68 -5.32 18.04
CA GLY A 331 23.79 -6.38 17.59
C GLY A 331 22.47 -5.82 17.08
N SER A 332 21.85 -6.54 16.16
CA SER A 332 20.53 -6.21 15.68
C SER A 332 19.47 -6.74 16.65
N PRO A 333 18.50 -5.93 17.06
CA PRO A 333 17.43 -6.39 17.96
C PRO A 333 16.46 -7.37 17.28
N LYS A 334 16.45 -7.40 15.93
CA LYS A 334 15.59 -8.27 15.14
C LYS A 334 16.32 -8.78 13.90
N LEU A 335 16.16 -10.06 13.61
CA LEU A 335 16.62 -10.70 12.38
C LEU A 335 15.40 -11.16 11.59
N ASP A 336 15.26 -10.63 10.38
CA ASP A 336 14.15 -10.97 9.50
C ASP A 336 14.53 -12.07 8.51
N ARG A 337 13.58 -12.96 8.27
CA ARG A 337 13.63 -13.95 7.18
C ARG A 337 12.40 -13.80 6.30
N TYR A 338 12.57 -14.03 5.02
CA TYR A 338 11.46 -14.07 4.08
C TYR A 338 11.61 -15.31 3.19
N ASN A 339 10.58 -16.14 3.13
CA ASN A 339 10.61 -17.45 2.47
C ASN A 339 11.81 -18.33 2.89
N GLY A 340 12.11 -18.33 4.21
CA GLY A 340 13.22 -19.12 4.78
C GLY A 340 14.62 -18.51 4.64
N LEU A 341 14.82 -17.51 3.80
CA LEU A 341 16.11 -16.84 3.57
C LEU A 341 16.29 -15.62 4.48
N ALA A 342 17.51 -15.33 4.89
CA ALA A 342 17.81 -14.10 5.59
C ALA A 342 17.47 -12.90 4.69
N ALA A 343 16.73 -11.96 5.21
CA ALA A 343 16.21 -10.85 4.41
C ALA A 343 16.33 -9.50 5.13
N MET A 344 16.40 -8.43 4.35
CA MET A 344 16.28 -7.04 4.81
C MET A 344 15.22 -6.33 3.98
N LYS A 345 14.31 -5.62 4.64
CA LYS A 345 13.26 -4.88 3.97
C LYS A 345 13.73 -3.46 3.63
N ILE A 346 13.45 -3.05 2.41
CA ILE A 346 13.58 -1.67 1.92
C ILE A 346 12.19 -1.20 1.53
N ALA A 347 11.77 -0.08 2.06
CA ALA A 347 10.50 0.55 1.72
C ALA A 347 10.76 1.92 1.08
N GLY A 348 9.84 2.34 0.24
CA GLY A 348 9.90 3.62 -0.44
C GLY A 348 8.69 3.81 -1.33
N GLY A 349 8.70 4.81 -2.18
CA GLY A 349 7.61 5.06 -3.11
C GLY A 349 8.08 5.77 -4.37
N PRO A 350 7.17 6.02 -5.31
CA PRO A 350 7.46 6.83 -6.48
C PRO A 350 7.69 8.30 -6.10
N ALA A 351 8.56 8.97 -6.83
CA ALA A 351 8.70 10.41 -6.77
C ALA A 351 7.40 11.12 -7.24
N PRO A 352 7.14 12.36 -6.85
CA PRO A 352 5.97 13.11 -7.29
C PRO A 352 5.85 13.10 -8.83
N GLY A 353 4.66 12.72 -9.33
CA GLY A 353 4.39 12.60 -10.77
C GLY A 353 4.86 11.30 -11.42
N ARG A 354 5.40 10.36 -10.65
CA ARG A 354 5.76 9.02 -11.10
C ARG A 354 4.76 7.99 -10.60
N SER A 355 4.68 6.85 -11.29
CA SER A 355 3.80 5.74 -10.89
C SER A 355 4.51 4.71 -10.01
N SER A 356 3.72 3.88 -9.31
CA SER A 356 4.26 2.75 -8.52
C SER A 356 5.00 1.75 -9.41
N GLY A 357 4.49 1.47 -10.60
CA GLY A 357 5.15 0.57 -11.55
C GLY A 357 6.51 1.07 -12.03
N GLU A 358 6.67 2.40 -12.25
CA GLU A 358 7.98 2.98 -12.55
C GLU A 358 8.95 2.80 -11.36
N ALA A 359 8.48 3.00 -10.14
CA ALA A 359 9.30 2.80 -8.94
C ALA A 359 9.72 1.34 -8.75
N VAL A 360 8.82 0.40 -9.00
CA VAL A 360 9.12 -1.05 -8.98
C VAL A 360 10.20 -1.36 -10.03
N ALA A 361 10.04 -0.90 -11.26
CA ALA A 361 11.02 -1.12 -12.33
C ALA A 361 12.40 -0.50 -12.01
N ALA A 362 12.45 0.69 -11.42
CA ALA A 362 13.70 1.33 -10.99
C ALA A 362 14.41 0.50 -9.90
N MET A 363 13.68 0.00 -8.90
CA MET A 363 14.26 -0.87 -7.87
C MET A 363 14.75 -2.21 -8.44
N GLU A 364 14.09 -2.77 -9.44
CA GLU A 364 14.56 -3.99 -10.13
C GLU A 364 15.87 -3.74 -10.90
N GLN A 365 16.01 -2.58 -11.54
CA GLN A 365 17.26 -2.18 -12.19
C GLN A 365 18.41 -2.00 -11.19
N ILE A 366 18.12 -1.45 -10.00
CA ILE A 366 19.07 -1.36 -8.91
C ILE A 366 19.48 -2.77 -8.43
N ALA A 367 18.50 -3.67 -8.26
CA ALA A 367 18.74 -5.03 -7.82
C ALA A 367 19.68 -5.82 -8.75
N GLN A 368 19.60 -5.59 -10.06
CA GLN A 368 20.49 -6.22 -11.06
C GLN A 368 21.95 -5.80 -10.93
N LYS A 369 22.24 -4.67 -10.27
CA LYS A 369 23.59 -4.16 -10.04
C LYS A 369 24.20 -4.60 -8.71
N LEU A 370 23.44 -5.37 -7.91
CA LEU A 370 23.91 -5.86 -6.61
C LEU A 370 24.88 -7.04 -6.76
N PRO A 371 25.72 -7.29 -5.74
CA PRO A 371 26.69 -8.39 -5.76
C PRO A 371 26.03 -9.76 -5.98
N PRO A 372 26.74 -10.73 -6.59
CA PRO A 372 26.23 -12.08 -6.78
C PRO A 372 25.93 -12.76 -5.44
N GLY A 373 24.91 -13.61 -5.41
CA GLY A 373 24.41 -14.25 -4.20
C GLY A 373 23.32 -13.45 -3.45
N ILE A 374 23.15 -12.18 -3.79
CA ILE A 374 22.04 -11.35 -3.30
C ILE A 374 20.88 -11.41 -4.30
N GLY A 375 19.71 -11.77 -3.81
CA GLY A 375 18.48 -11.75 -4.59
C GLY A 375 17.45 -10.81 -3.98
N TYR A 376 16.27 -10.75 -4.60
CA TYR A 376 15.18 -9.96 -4.07
C TYR A 376 13.83 -10.64 -4.30
N GLU A 377 12.85 -10.24 -3.50
CA GLU A 377 11.44 -10.56 -3.71
C GLU A 377 10.58 -9.33 -3.35
N TRP A 378 9.45 -9.25 -4.02
CA TRP A 378 8.42 -8.29 -3.67
C TRP A 378 7.45 -8.89 -2.66
N SER A 379 6.94 -8.07 -1.75
CA SER A 379 5.91 -8.45 -0.78
C SER A 379 4.81 -7.40 -0.71
N GLY A 380 3.70 -7.73 -0.06
CA GLY A 380 2.59 -6.80 0.15
C GLY A 380 2.00 -6.26 -1.14
N THR A 381 1.71 -4.97 -1.16
CA THR A 381 1.09 -4.29 -2.31
C THR A 381 1.89 -4.43 -3.61
N SER A 382 3.23 -4.43 -3.54
CA SER A 382 4.08 -4.55 -4.74
C SER A 382 4.02 -5.95 -5.35
N PHE A 383 3.85 -6.99 -4.55
CA PHE A 383 3.63 -8.35 -5.03
C PHE A 383 2.30 -8.45 -5.80
N GLU A 384 1.22 -7.91 -5.20
CA GLU A 384 -0.11 -7.90 -5.82
C GLU A 384 -0.14 -7.05 -7.09
N GLU A 385 0.56 -5.93 -7.13
CA GLU A 385 0.71 -5.09 -8.32
C GLU A 385 1.29 -5.86 -9.49
N ARG A 386 2.37 -6.59 -9.26
CA ARG A 386 3.01 -7.43 -10.28
C ARG A 386 2.10 -8.57 -10.74
N GLN A 387 1.45 -9.24 -9.79
CA GLN A 387 0.56 -10.36 -10.09
C GLN A 387 -0.66 -9.90 -10.89
N SER A 388 -1.29 -8.79 -10.48
CA SER A 388 -2.44 -8.23 -11.20
C SER A 388 -2.08 -7.78 -12.62
N GLY A 389 -0.88 -7.24 -12.82
CA GLY A 389 -0.37 -6.86 -14.13
C GLY A 389 -0.26 -8.04 -15.09
N THR A 390 0.15 -9.20 -14.61
CA THR A 390 0.27 -10.42 -15.43
C THR A 390 -1.06 -11.12 -15.69
N GLN A 391 -2.04 -10.99 -14.80
CA GLN A 391 -3.36 -11.64 -14.91
C GLN A 391 -4.37 -10.82 -15.73
N ALA A 392 -4.21 -9.50 -15.80
CA ALA A 392 -5.16 -8.61 -16.49
C ALA A 392 -5.46 -9.01 -17.95
N PRO A 393 -4.48 -9.35 -18.81
CA PRO A 393 -4.75 -9.75 -20.19
C PRO A 393 -5.64 -10.99 -20.29
N LEU A 394 -5.44 -11.97 -19.41
CA LEU A 394 -6.26 -13.18 -19.35
C LEU A 394 -7.70 -12.85 -18.96
N LEU A 395 -7.88 -12.00 -17.95
CA LEU A 395 -9.21 -11.58 -17.50
C LEU A 395 -9.97 -10.81 -18.59
N PHE A 396 -9.29 -9.95 -19.35
CA PHE A 396 -9.89 -9.26 -20.50
C PHE A 396 -10.31 -10.25 -21.59
N ALA A 397 -9.46 -11.22 -21.92
CA ALA A 397 -9.76 -12.24 -22.91
C ALA A 397 -10.97 -13.09 -22.50
N VAL A 398 -11.00 -13.56 -21.26
CA VAL A 398 -12.15 -14.33 -20.72
C VAL A 398 -13.42 -13.48 -20.74
N SER A 399 -13.36 -12.21 -20.31
CA SER A 399 -14.51 -11.32 -20.33
C SER A 399 -15.05 -11.12 -21.74
N LEU A 400 -14.17 -10.94 -22.72
CA LEU A 400 -14.55 -10.78 -24.13
C LEU A 400 -15.22 -12.05 -24.67
N ILE A 401 -14.68 -13.24 -24.35
CA ILE A 401 -15.25 -14.55 -24.74
C ILE A 401 -16.64 -14.74 -24.12
N VAL A 402 -16.80 -14.45 -22.83
CA VAL A 402 -18.10 -14.56 -22.15
C VAL A 402 -19.14 -13.66 -22.79
N VAL A 403 -18.79 -12.39 -23.04
CA VAL A 403 -19.69 -11.43 -23.72
C VAL A 403 -20.02 -11.91 -25.11
N PHE A 404 -19.04 -12.40 -25.88
CA PHE A 404 -19.26 -12.96 -27.20
C PHE A 404 -20.24 -14.14 -27.17
N LEU A 405 -20.06 -15.10 -26.26
CA LEU A 405 -20.96 -16.26 -26.13
C LEU A 405 -22.37 -15.86 -25.71
N CYS A 406 -22.51 -14.91 -24.77
CA CYS A 406 -23.81 -14.37 -24.39
C CYS A 406 -24.54 -13.70 -25.57
N LEU A 407 -23.81 -12.92 -26.37
CA LEU A 407 -24.37 -12.30 -27.58
C LEU A 407 -24.71 -13.35 -28.65
N ALA A 408 -23.87 -14.38 -28.84
CA ALA A 408 -24.11 -15.45 -29.79
C ALA A 408 -25.39 -16.24 -29.42
N ALA A 409 -25.59 -16.50 -28.13
CA ALA A 409 -26.81 -17.13 -27.64
C ALA A 409 -28.04 -16.21 -27.79
N LEU A 410 -27.90 -14.89 -27.54
CA LEU A 410 -29.00 -13.93 -27.64
C LEU A 410 -29.44 -13.71 -29.09
N TYR A 411 -28.50 -13.62 -30.03
CA TYR A 411 -28.78 -13.36 -31.44
C TYR A 411 -28.90 -14.65 -32.30
N GLU A 412 -28.74 -15.83 -31.70
CA GLU A 412 -28.76 -17.11 -32.40
C GLU A 412 -27.86 -17.15 -33.66
N SER A 413 -26.72 -16.41 -33.57
CA SER A 413 -25.81 -16.19 -34.68
C SER A 413 -24.38 -16.05 -34.20
N TRP A 414 -23.42 -16.60 -34.94
CA TRP A 414 -21.98 -16.43 -34.67
C TRP A 414 -21.39 -15.18 -35.31
N SER A 415 -21.98 -14.63 -36.34
CA SER A 415 -21.46 -13.49 -37.09
C SER A 415 -21.87 -12.14 -36.50
N ILE A 416 -23.07 -12.02 -35.93
CA ILE A 416 -23.58 -10.77 -35.35
C ILE A 416 -22.73 -10.31 -34.17
N PRO A 417 -22.36 -11.18 -33.20
CA PRO A 417 -21.50 -10.77 -32.07
C PRO A 417 -20.18 -10.15 -32.47
N PHE A 418 -19.55 -10.60 -33.57
CA PHE A 418 -18.31 -9.98 -34.05
C PHE A 418 -18.54 -8.52 -34.45
N ALA A 419 -19.62 -8.22 -35.15
CA ALA A 419 -19.94 -6.84 -35.53
C ALA A 419 -20.22 -5.95 -34.30
N VAL A 420 -20.89 -6.50 -33.28
CA VAL A 420 -21.14 -5.80 -32.01
C VAL A 420 -19.85 -5.55 -31.24
N LEU A 421 -18.97 -6.53 -31.15
CA LEU A 421 -17.71 -6.42 -30.43
C LEU A 421 -16.71 -5.45 -31.10
N LEU A 422 -16.85 -5.14 -32.39
CA LEU A 422 -16.05 -4.09 -33.04
C LEU A 422 -16.28 -2.70 -32.47
N VAL A 423 -17.35 -2.48 -31.66
CA VAL A 423 -17.58 -1.22 -30.95
C VAL A 423 -16.66 -1.10 -29.71
N VAL A 424 -16.29 -2.21 -29.07
CA VAL A 424 -15.48 -2.25 -27.84
C VAL A 424 -14.16 -1.48 -27.97
N PRO A 425 -13.33 -1.64 -29.01
CA PRO A 425 -12.10 -0.90 -29.17
C PRO A 425 -12.28 0.62 -29.18
N LEU A 426 -13.39 1.13 -29.68
CA LEU A 426 -13.70 2.58 -29.66
C LEU A 426 -13.96 3.07 -28.25
N GLY A 427 -14.69 2.29 -27.43
CA GLY A 427 -14.91 2.58 -26.03
C GLY A 427 -13.60 2.56 -25.21
N VAL A 428 -12.78 1.54 -25.46
CA VAL A 428 -11.45 1.45 -24.86
C VAL A 428 -10.56 2.62 -25.26
N PHE A 429 -10.54 2.98 -26.56
CA PHE A 429 -9.80 4.15 -27.03
C PHE A 429 -10.21 5.44 -26.34
N GLY A 430 -11.54 5.68 -26.21
CA GLY A 430 -12.07 6.84 -25.51
C GLY A 430 -11.60 6.90 -24.05
N SER A 431 -11.59 5.77 -23.35
CA SER A 431 -11.14 5.68 -21.97
C SER A 431 -9.65 5.89 -21.82
N VAL A 432 -8.83 5.26 -22.66
CA VAL A 432 -7.37 5.44 -22.68
C VAL A 432 -7.03 6.90 -22.98
N LEU A 433 -7.72 7.51 -23.93
CA LEU A 433 -7.51 8.93 -24.27
C LEU A 433 -7.86 9.84 -23.09
N ALA A 434 -9.00 9.59 -22.40
CA ALA A 434 -9.42 10.38 -21.26
C ALA A 434 -8.43 10.27 -20.08
N VAL A 435 -7.95 9.07 -19.78
CA VAL A 435 -6.95 8.81 -18.74
C VAL A 435 -5.62 9.48 -19.08
N THR A 436 -5.18 9.38 -20.35
CA THR A 436 -3.95 10.05 -20.83
C THR A 436 -4.03 11.57 -20.72
N LEU A 437 -5.17 12.16 -21.14
CA LEU A 437 -5.37 13.63 -21.07
C LEU A 437 -5.44 14.14 -19.63
N ARG A 438 -5.88 13.30 -18.69
CA ARG A 438 -5.92 13.62 -17.26
C ARG A 438 -4.60 13.31 -16.54
N GLY A 439 -3.61 12.70 -17.23
CA GLY A 439 -2.35 12.29 -16.61
C GLY A 439 -2.51 11.22 -15.52
N LEU A 440 -3.54 10.37 -15.62
CA LEU A 440 -3.79 9.30 -14.68
C LEU A 440 -3.06 8.01 -15.12
N PRO A 441 -2.64 7.15 -14.17
CA PRO A 441 -2.01 5.88 -14.48
C PRO A 441 -3.02 4.78 -14.87
N ASP A 442 -2.50 3.68 -15.43
CA ASP A 442 -3.22 2.41 -15.61
C ASP A 442 -3.27 1.66 -14.27
N ASP A 443 -4.26 1.96 -13.46
CA ASP A 443 -4.51 1.34 -12.16
C ASP A 443 -5.61 0.27 -12.21
N VAL A 444 -5.88 -0.35 -11.05
CA VAL A 444 -6.93 -1.38 -10.93
C VAL A 444 -8.31 -0.82 -11.24
N TYR A 445 -8.62 0.43 -10.85
CA TYR A 445 -9.92 1.04 -11.14
C TYR A 445 -10.11 1.26 -12.63
N PHE A 446 -9.08 1.70 -13.34
CA PHE A 446 -9.10 1.81 -14.79
C PHE A 446 -9.32 0.45 -15.47
N LYS A 447 -8.62 -0.60 -15.02
CA LYS A 447 -8.79 -1.98 -15.54
C LYS A 447 -10.19 -2.51 -15.33
N VAL A 448 -10.77 -2.31 -14.15
CA VAL A 448 -12.19 -2.66 -13.86
C VAL A 448 -13.14 -1.85 -14.74
N GLY A 449 -12.86 -0.55 -14.94
CA GLY A 449 -13.60 0.32 -15.86
C GLY A 449 -13.58 -0.20 -17.30
N LEU A 450 -12.44 -0.70 -17.78
CA LEU A 450 -12.34 -1.31 -19.11
C LEU A 450 -13.21 -2.57 -19.26
N ILE A 451 -13.26 -3.44 -18.24
CA ILE A 451 -14.16 -4.61 -18.23
C ILE A 451 -15.62 -4.16 -18.30
N ALA A 452 -16.00 -3.13 -17.53
CA ALA A 452 -17.34 -2.57 -17.57
C ALA A 452 -17.69 -2.00 -18.97
N ILE A 453 -16.73 -1.35 -19.65
CA ILE A 453 -16.92 -0.83 -21.01
C ILE A 453 -17.14 -1.96 -22.02
N ILE A 454 -16.45 -3.10 -21.89
CA ILE A 454 -16.69 -4.28 -22.73
C ILE A 454 -18.16 -4.69 -22.62
N GLY A 455 -18.70 -4.79 -21.41
CA GLY A 455 -20.12 -5.14 -21.18
C GLY A 455 -21.10 -4.07 -21.65
N LEU A 456 -20.83 -2.79 -21.40
CA LEU A 456 -21.70 -1.68 -21.78
C LEU A 456 -21.74 -1.44 -23.28
N SER A 457 -20.59 -1.50 -23.96
CA SER A 457 -20.47 -1.29 -25.40
C SER A 457 -21.24 -2.36 -26.21
N SER A 458 -21.35 -3.57 -25.67
CA SER A 458 -22.10 -4.66 -26.30
C SER A 458 -23.62 -4.52 -26.19
N ARG A 459 -24.12 -3.65 -25.30
CA ARG A 459 -25.57 -3.44 -25.07
C ARG A 459 -26.21 -2.43 -26.04
N THR A 460 -25.42 -1.53 -26.63
CA THR A 460 -25.92 -0.38 -27.40
C THR A 460 -26.29 -0.60 -28.88
N PRO A 461 -25.98 -1.74 -29.52
CA PRO A 461 -26.30 -1.93 -30.96
C PRO A 461 -27.73 -2.41 -31.27
N SER A 462 -28.65 -2.49 -30.30
CA SER A 462 -30.04 -2.90 -30.55
C SER A 462 -30.99 -1.72 -30.75
#